data_d7402f63f2b7051f031da6bd59f7378e
#
_entry.id   d7402f63f2b7051f031da6bd59f7378e
#
_cell.length_a   1.000
_cell.length_b   1.000
_cell.length_c   1.000
_cell.angle_alpha   90.00
_cell.angle_beta   90.00
_cell.angle_gamma   90.00
#
_symmetry.space_group_name_H-M   'P 1'
#
loop_
_entity.id
_entity.type
_entity.pdbx_description
1 polymer ?
#
loop_
_entity_poly.entity_id
_entity_poly.type
_entity_poly.pdbx_seq_one_letter_code
_entity_poly.pdbx_strand_id
1 'polypeptide(L)'
;MKKSKSKYLTLAGLVLGTGVLLSACGNSSTASKTYNYVYSSDPSSLNYLAENRAATSDIVANLVDGLLENDQYGNIIPSLAEDWTVSQDGLTYTYKLRKDAKWFTSEGEEYAPVTAQDFVTGLQYAADKKSEALYLVQDSVAGLDDYITGKTSDFSTVGVKALDDQTVQYTLVKPELY
;
A
#
# COMPACT_ATOMS: atom_id res chain seq x y z
N MET A 1 -47.63 22.73 64.58
CA MET A 1 -46.89 21.65 63.87
C MET A 1 -47.13 21.72 62.36
N LYS A 2 -46.43 22.57 61.63
CA LYS A 2 -46.59 22.74 60.16
C LYS A 2 -45.28 23.27 59.50
N LYS A 3 -44.15 22.57 59.67
CA LYS A 3 -42.86 23.01 59.10
C LYS A 3 -42.00 21.87 58.52
N SER A 4 -42.61 20.72 58.12
CA SER A 4 -41.80 19.60 57.64
C SER A 4 -42.00 19.24 56.13
N LYS A 5 -43.03 19.79 55.47
CA LYS A 5 -43.31 19.40 54.07
C LYS A 5 -42.58 20.22 53.03
N SER A 6 -42.04 21.40 53.39
CA SER A 6 -41.34 22.30 52.44
C SER A 6 -39.90 21.83 52.08
N LYS A 7 -39.22 21.14 53.03
CA LYS A 7 -37.83 20.70 52.83
C LYS A 7 -37.70 19.51 51.87
N TYR A 8 -38.71 18.67 51.79
CA TYR A 8 -38.71 17.51 50.89
C TYR A 8 -39.09 17.88 49.45
N LEU A 9 -39.88 18.96 49.27
CA LEU A 9 -40.20 19.44 47.90
C LEU A 9 -39.02 20.07 47.21
N THR A 10 -38.13 20.79 47.95
CA THR A 10 -36.93 21.39 47.40
C THR A 10 -35.85 20.32 47.09
N LEU A 11 -35.80 19.24 47.88
CA LEU A 11 -34.85 18.15 47.61
C LEU A 11 -35.29 17.30 46.38
N ALA A 12 -36.60 17.06 46.21
CA ALA A 12 -37.15 16.35 45.07
C ALA A 12 -36.95 17.13 43.75
N GLY A 13 -37.04 18.47 43.78
CA GLY A 13 -36.81 19.30 42.60
C GLY A 13 -35.33 19.33 42.17
N LEU A 14 -34.38 19.21 43.09
CA LEU A 14 -32.98 19.19 42.81
C LEU A 14 -32.49 17.87 42.17
N VAL A 15 -33.12 16.76 42.60
CA VAL A 15 -32.79 15.42 42.05
C VAL A 15 -33.36 15.23 40.62
N LEU A 16 -34.52 15.83 40.31
CA LEU A 16 -35.05 15.80 38.94
C LEU A 16 -34.29 16.70 37.97
N GLY A 17 -33.70 17.81 38.44
CA GLY A 17 -32.94 18.74 37.60
C GLY A 17 -31.57 18.21 37.21
N THR A 18 -30.96 17.35 38.00
CA THR A 18 -29.63 16.77 37.69
C THR A 18 -29.71 15.56 36.74
N GLY A 19 -30.88 14.88 36.62
CA GLY A 19 -31.07 13.75 35.71
C GLY A 19 -31.11 14.14 34.24
N VAL A 20 -31.48 15.37 33.92
CA VAL A 20 -31.65 15.82 32.52
C VAL A 20 -30.30 16.28 31.91
N LEU A 21 -29.30 16.63 32.71
CA LEU A 21 -27.99 17.07 32.23
C LEU A 21 -27.03 15.91 31.88
N LEU A 22 -27.35 14.66 32.28
CA LEU A 22 -26.54 13.47 31.98
C LEU A 22 -26.96 12.75 30.70
N SER A 23 -28.06 13.11 30.08
CA SER A 23 -28.51 12.50 28.82
C SER A 23 -27.95 13.19 27.55
N ALA A 24 -27.14 14.23 27.69
CA ALA A 24 -26.57 14.95 26.55
C ALA A 24 -25.27 14.30 25.98
N CYS A 25 -24.75 13.24 26.61
CA CYS A 25 -23.56 12.52 26.12
C CYS A 25 -23.85 11.15 25.52
N GLY A 26 -25.11 10.87 25.20
CA GLY A 26 -25.54 9.57 24.68
C GLY A 26 -25.95 9.57 23.20
N ASN A 27 -25.38 10.44 22.38
CA ASN A 27 -25.44 10.22 20.96
C ASN A 27 -24.22 9.35 20.59
N SER A 28 -24.41 8.04 20.58
CA SER A 28 -23.54 7.14 19.84
C SER A 28 -23.66 7.53 18.36
N SER A 29 -22.96 8.60 17.99
CA SER A 29 -22.59 8.78 16.61
C SER A 29 -21.93 7.47 16.21
N THR A 30 -22.57 6.70 15.35
CA THR A 30 -21.93 5.64 14.59
C THR A 30 -20.65 6.28 14.10
N ALA A 31 -19.52 5.89 14.67
CA ALA A 31 -18.24 6.44 14.30
C ALA A 31 -18.16 6.31 12.78
N SER A 32 -18.12 7.42 12.09
CA SER A 32 -17.97 7.42 10.63
C SER A 32 -16.72 6.60 10.33
N LYS A 33 -16.86 5.53 9.54
CA LYS A 33 -15.73 4.75 9.05
C LYS A 33 -14.94 5.52 7.99
N THR A 34 -15.23 6.82 7.82
CA THR A 34 -14.57 7.68 6.86
C THR A 34 -13.30 8.23 7.47
N TYR A 35 -12.18 7.94 6.85
CA TYR A 35 -10.89 8.53 7.13
C TYR A 35 -10.71 9.74 6.20
N ASN A 36 -10.45 10.91 6.78
CA ASN A 36 -10.20 12.13 6.01
C ASN A 36 -8.70 12.44 6.04
N TYR A 37 -8.10 12.53 4.88
CA TYR A 37 -6.69 12.85 4.70
C TYR A 37 -6.54 14.10 3.84
N VAL A 38 -5.57 14.95 4.16
CA VAL A 38 -5.30 16.18 3.42
C VAL A 38 -3.95 16.04 2.71
N TYR A 39 -3.96 16.19 1.40
CA TYR A 39 -2.73 16.21 0.60
C TYR A 39 -2.09 17.59 0.61
N SER A 40 -0.78 17.65 0.46
CA SER A 40 -0.05 18.89 0.29
C SER A 40 -0.33 19.56 -1.08
N SER A 41 -0.68 18.75 -2.09
CA SER A 41 -1.05 19.19 -3.45
C SER A 41 -1.85 18.09 -4.14
N ASP A 42 -2.61 18.44 -5.16
CA ASP A 42 -3.26 17.46 -6.02
C ASP A 42 -2.21 16.68 -6.85
N PRO A 43 -2.38 15.36 -7.04
CA PRO A 43 -1.52 14.59 -7.92
C PRO A 43 -1.73 15.01 -9.38
N SER A 44 -0.66 15.16 -10.14
CA SER A 44 -0.72 15.42 -11.58
C SER A 44 -1.22 14.18 -12.35
N SER A 45 -0.94 13.00 -11.83
CA SER A 45 -1.27 11.70 -12.40
C SER A 45 -1.27 10.65 -11.29
N LEU A 46 -1.97 9.53 -11.50
CA LEU A 46 -1.85 8.32 -10.68
C LEU A 46 -0.97 7.25 -11.33
N ASN A 47 -0.29 7.59 -12.43
CA ASN A 47 0.65 6.69 -13.09
C ASN A 47 1.99 6.64 -12.34
N TYR A 48 2.00 5.93 -11.21
CA TYR A 48 3.18 5.76 -10.34
C TYR A 48 4.35 5.03 -11.02
N LEU A 49 4.09 4.30 -12.11
CA LEU A 49 5.16 3.65 -12.90
C LEU A 49 5.91 4.64 -13.79
N ALA A 50 5.40 5.84 -14.00
CA ALA A 50 6.07 6.87 -14.79
C ALA A 50 6.55 8.04 -13.94
N GLU A 51 5.82 8.42 -12.90
CA GLU A 51 6.09 9.58 -12.06
C GLU A 51 6.50 9.18 -10.64
N ASN A 52 7.44 9.91 -10.04
CA ASN A 52 7.84 9.75 -8.64
C ASN A 52 7.54 11.02 -7.85
N ARG A 53 6.25 11.29 -7.64
CA ARG A 53 5.75 12.47 -6.89
C ARG A 53 5.16 12.02 -5.56
N ALA A 54 5.49 12.74 -4.48
CA ALA A 54 4.98 12.43 -3.14
C ALA A 54 3.44 12.34 -3.10
N ALA A 55 2.73 13.30 -3.72
CA ALA A 55 1.27 13.28 -3.75
C ALA A 55 0.68 12.06 -4.47
N THR A 56 1.34 11.59 -5.56
CA THR A 56 0.98 10.34 -6.24
C THR A 56 1.27 9.13 -5.36
N SER A 57 2.46 9.07 -4.77
CA SER A 57 2.89 7.96 -3.92
C SER A 57 2.01 7.78 -2.68
N ASP A 58 1.60 8.87 -2.03
CA ASP A 58 0.72 8.86 -0.86
C ASP A 58 -0.66 8.24 -1.17
N ILE A 59 -1.17 8.44 -2.38
CA ILE A 59 -2.44 7.84 -2.82
C ILE A 59 -2.23 6.39 -3.22
N VAL A 60 -1.24 6.14 -4.08
CA VAL A 60 -1.02 4.83 -4.69
C VAL A 60 -0.59 3.79 -3.67
N ALA A 61 0.12 4.17 -2.60
CA ALA A 61 0.46 3.29 -1.48
C ALA A 61 -0.77 2.68 -0.76
N ASN A 62 -1.96 3.22 -0.99
CA ASN A 62 -3.23 2.67 -0.48
C ASN A 62 -4.00 1.87 -1.53
N LEU A 63 -3.50 1.77 -2.76
CA LEU A 63 -4.19 1.14 -3.90
C LEU A 63 -3.41 -0.03 -4.50
N VAL A 64 -2.09 -0.04 -4.34
CA VAL A 64 -1.20 -1.03 -4.97
C VAL A 64 -0.22 -1.57 -3.95
N ASP A 65 -0.22 -2.89 -3.80
CA ASP A 65 0.70 -3.60 -2.92
C ASP A 65 2.01 -3.92 -3.65
N GLY A 66 3.11 -3.98 -2.90
CA GLY A 66 4.39 -4.49 -3.37
C GLY A 66 4.49 -6.02 -3.22
N LEU A 67 5.63 -6.59 -3.65
CA LEU A 67 5.94 -8.00 -3.35
C LEU A 67 6.04 -8.23 -1.84
N LEU A 68 6.67 -7.31 -1.14
CA LEU A 68 6.88 -7.31 0.30
C LEU A 68 6.47 -5.96 0.87
N GLU A 69 6.17 -5.91 2.15
CA GLU A 69 5.83 -4.71 2.90
C GLU A 69 6.70 -4.57 4.16
N ASN A 70 6.56 -3.45 4.83
CA ASN A 70 7.12 -3.25 6.16
C ASN A 70 5.99 -3.24 7.20
N ASP A 71 6.21 -3.96 8.31
CA ASP A 71 5.34 -3.84 9.47
C ASP A 71 5.58 -2.51 10.21
N GLN A 72 4.81 -2.25 11.27
CA GLN A 72 4.94 -1.04 12.09
C GLN A 72 6.31 -0.88 12.79
N TYR A 73 7.15 -1.91 12.79
CA TYR A 73 8.49 -1.91 13.38
C TYR A 73 9.60 -1.84 12.32
N GLY A 74 9.24 -1.81 11.03
CA GLY A 74 10.16 -1.78 9.90
C GLY A 74 10.69 -3.16 9.49
N ASN A 75 10.11 -4.27 9.99
CA ASN A 75 10.47 -5.60 9.52
C ASN A 75 9.82 -5.86 8.16
N ILE A 76 10.57 -6.50 7.27
CA ILE A 76 10.04 -6.94 5.98
C ILE A 76 9.10 -8.13 6.19
N ILE A 77 7.90 -8.04 5.67
CA ILE A 77 6.86 -9.07 5.75
C ILE A 77 6.28 -9.39 4.38
N PRO A 78 5.68 -10.58 4.19
CA PRO A 78 4.94 -10.93 2.97
C PRO A 78 3.81 -9.96 2.66
N SER A 79 3.63 -9.64 1.34
CA SER A 79 2.49 -8.90 0.81
C SER A 79 1.89 -9.62 -0.40
N LEU A 80 2.18 -9.18 -1.65
CA LEU A 80 1.78 -9.97 -2.84
C LEU A 80 2.57 -11.28 -2.96
N ALA A 81 3.82 -11.30 -2.50
CA ALA A 81 4.55 -12.56 -2.33
C ALA A 81 4.21 -13.19 -0.98
N GLU A 82 3.78 -14.46 -1.00
CA GLU A 82 3.57 -15.27 0.21
C GLU A 82 4.89 -15.81 0.79
N ASP A 83 5.92 -15.97 -0.06
CA ASP A 83 7.25 -16.49 0.31
C ASP A 83 8.29 -16.02 -0.72
N TRP A 84 9.56 -16.05 -0.31
CA TRP A 84 10.68 -15.76 -1.21
C TRP A 84 11.94 -16.50 -0.81
N THR A 85 12.82 -16.72 -1.78
CA THR A 85 14.15 -17.31 -1.58
C THR A 85 15.23 -16.45 -2.22
N VAL A 86 16.42 -16.50 -1.64
CA VAL A 86 17.61 -15.84 -2.17
C VAL A 86 18.66 -16.92 -2.45
N SER A 87 19.30 -16.85 -3.62
CA SER A 87 20.39 -17.75 -3.97
C SER A 87 21.59 -17.56 -3.03
N GLN A 88 22.43 -18.58 -2.95
CA GLN A 88 23.60 -18.58 -2.06
C GLN A 88 24.59 -17.43 -2.34
N ASP A 89 24.68 -16.99 -3.59
CA ASP A 89 25.52 -15.86 -4.02
C ASP A 89 24.84 -14.50 -3.78
N GLY A 90 23.59 -14.48 -3.32
CA GLY A 90 22.83 -13.26 -3.06
C GLY A 90 22.37 -12.50 -4.32
N LEU A 91 22.49 -13.12 -5.51
CA LEU A 91 22.17 -12.44 -6.77
C LEU A 91 20.77 -12.72 -7.29
N THR A 92 20.16 -13.85 -6.93
CA THR A 92 18.86 -14.24 -7.47
C THR A 92 17.82 -14.30 -6.38
N TYR A 93 16.78 -13.51 -6.53
CA TYR A 93 15.62 -13.45 -5.66
C TYR A 93 14.42 -14.05 -6.39
N THR A 94 13.79 -15.05 -5.79
CA THR A 94 12.62 -15.73 -6.35
C THR A 94 11.46 -15.56 -5.39
N TYR A 95 10.39 -14.90 -5.85
CA TYR A 95 9.20 -14.60 -5.08
C TYR A 95 8.05 -15.46 -5.55
N LYS A 96 7.33 -16.05 -4.61
CA LYS A 96 6.12 -16.81 -4.86
C LYS A 96 4.90 -15.98 -4.52
N LEU A 97 4.07 -15.68 -5.53
CA LEU A 97 2.88 -14.85 -5.38
C LEU A 97 1.73 -15.63 -4.74
N ARG A 98 0.96 -14.97 -3.89
CA ARG A 98 -0.29 -15.52 -3.36
C ARG A 98 -1.34 -15.65 -4.48
N LYS A 99 -2.16 -16.69 -4.41
CA LYS A 99 -3.13 -17.04 -5.48
C LYS A 99 -4.39 -16.20 -5.49
N ASP A 100 -4.68 -15.52 -4.41
CA ASP A 100 -5.89 -14.70 -4.22
C ASP A 100 -5.72 -13.23 -4.59
N ALA A 101 -4.49 -12.82 -4.99
CA ALA A 101 -4.22 -11.47 -5.43
C ALA A 101 -4.91 -11.17 -6.76
N LYS A 102 -5.62 -10.04 -6.82
CA LYS A 102 -6.42 -9.63 -7.98
C LYS A 102 -6.30 -8.14 -8.24
N TRP A 103 -6.41 -7.79 -9.50
CA TRP A 103 -6.68 -6.43 -9.93
C TRP A 103 -8.17 -6.12 -9.80
N PHE A 104 -8.50 -4.91 -9.42
CA PHE A 104 -9.87 -4.42 -9.28
C PHE A 104 -10.09 -3.18 -10.14
N THR A 105 -11.33 -3.00 -10.61
CA THR A 105 -11.77 -1.77 -11.27
C THR A 105 -11.99 -0.66 -10.25
N SER A 106 -12.19 0.58 -10.73
CA SER A 106 -12.56 1.73 -9.89
C SER A 106 -13.89 1.54 -9.15
N GLU A 107 -14.75 0.68 -9.65
CA GLU A 107 -16.04 0.29 -9.06
C GLU A 107 -15.89 -0.81 -8.00
N GLY A 108 -14.68 -1.38 -7.83
CA GLY A 108 -14.40 -2.45 -6.89
C GLY A 108 -14.75 -3.85 -7.41
N GLU A 109 -14.93 -4.00 -8.72
CA GLU A 109 -15.15 -5.30 -9.36
C GLU A 109 -13.83 -6.00 -9.64
N GLU A 110 -13.80 -7.33 -9.48
CA GLU A 110 -12.64 -8.14 -9.87
C GLU A 110 -12.40 -8.04 -11.38
N TYR A 111 -11.17 -7.64 -11.76
CA TYR A 111 -10.79 -7.49 -13.17
C TYR A 111 -9.99 -8.69 -13.68
N ALA A 112 -8.90 -9.04 -13.00
CA ALA A 112 -7.99 -10.12 -13.39
C ALA A 112 -7.16 -10.60 -12.20
N PRO A 113 -6.63 -11.84 -12.20
CA PRO A 113 -5.61 -12.25 -11.23
C PRO A 113 -4.32 -11.43 -11.43
N VAL A 114 -3.62 -11.17 -10.33
CA VAL A 114 -2.24 -10.67 -10.39
C VAL A 114 -1.32 -11.84 -10.71
N THR A 115 -0.45 -11.65 -11.69
CA THR A 115 0.50 -12.67 -12.17
C THR A 115 1.94 -12.18 -12.11
N ALA A 116 2.89 -13.09 -12.16
CA ALA A 116 4.32 -12.77 -12.25
C ALA A 116 4.65 -11.95 -13.51
N GLN A 117 3.87 -12.11 -14.60
CA GLN A 117 4.05 -11.33 -15.82
C GLN A 117 3.72 -9.84 -15.62
N ASP A 118 2.87 -9.48 -14.67
CA ASP A 118 2.55 -8.07 -14.38
C ASP A 118 3.79 -7.32 -13.88
N PHE A 119 4.65 -7.97 -13.10
CA PHE A 119 5.91 -7.40 -12.62
C PHE A 119 6.92 -7.18 -13.76
N VAL A 120 7.00 -8.13 -14.69
CA VAL A 120 7.86 -8.00 -15.88
C VAL A 120 7.36 -6.85 -16.76
N THR A 121 6.06 -6.83 -17.05
CA THR A 121 5.41 -5.79 -17.86
C THR A 121 5.51 -4.42 -17.21
N GLY A 122 5.31 -4.34 -15.87
CA GLY A 122 5.41 -3.11 -15.11
C GLY A 122 6.82 -2.49 -15.16
N LEU A 123 7.87 -3.31 -14.97
CA LEU A 123 9.25 -2.84 -15.06
C LEU A 123 9.62 -2.41 -16.48
N GLN A 124 9.20 -3.18 -17.50
CA GLN A 124 9.39 -2.80 -18.89
C GLN A 124 8.70 -1.47 -19.22
N TYR A 125 7.44 -1.31 -18.80
CA TYR A 125 6.70 -0.07 -18.99
C TYR A 125 7.40 1.12 -18.32
N ALA A 126 7.87 0.96 -17.08
CA ALA A 126 8.63 2.00 -16.38
C ALA A 126 9.90 2.37 -17.14
N ALA A 127 10.65 1.39 -17.67
CA ALA A 127 11.85 1.61 -18.49
C ALA A 127 11.53 2.35 -19.78
N ASP A 128 10.51 1.90 -20.54
CA ASP A 128 10.07 2.52 -21.80
C ASP A 128 9.58 3.96 -21.61
N LYS A 129 8.91 4.23 -20.50
CA LYS A 129 8.43 5.58 -20.14
C LYS A 129 9.51 6.47 -19.51
N LYS A 130 10.71 5.93 -19.28
CA LYS A 130 11.80 6.63 -18.60
C LYS A 130 11.34 7.16 -17.23
N SER A 131 10.72 6.28 -16.46
CA SER A 131 10.16 6.60 -15.15
C SER A 131 11.14 7.38 -14.28
N GLU A 132 10.64 8.39 -13.59
CA GLU A 132 11.41 9.15 -12.60
C GLU A 132 11.89 8.28 -11.42
N ALA A 133 11.32 7.08 -11.21
CA ALA A 133 11.70 6.16 -10.13
C ALA A 133 12.77 5.13 -10.54
N LEU A 134 13.22 5.10 -11.80
CA LEU A 134 14.18 4.09 -12.29
C LEU A 134 15.50 4.09 -11.53
N TYR A 135 15.93 5.24 -11.00
CA TYR A 135 17.15 5.33 -10.19
C TYR A 135 17.18 4.40 -8.98
N LEU A 136 16.01 3.95 -8.51
CA LEU A 136 15.90 3.01 -7.39
C LEU A 136 16.35 1.60 -7.75
N VAL A 137 16.28 1.21 -9.03
CA VAL A 137 16.47 -0.18 -9.46
C VAL A 137 17.42 -0.36 -10.66
N GLN A 138 17.72 0.71 -11.41
CA GLN A 138 18.48 0.59 -12.67
C GLN A 138 19.87 0.01 -12.48
N ASP A 139 20.54 0.34 -11.38
CA ASP A 139 21.90 -0.12 -11.07
C ASP A 139 21.92 -1.46 -10.33
N SER A 140 20.74 -1.93 -9.90
CA SER A 140 20.57 -3.16 -9.13
C SER A 140 20.13 -4.33 -9.99
N VAL A 141 19.14 -4.14 -10.88
CA VAL A 141 18.62 -5.23 -11.73
C VAL A 141 19.54 -5.45 -12.93
N ALA A 142 20.00 -6.68 -13.12
CA ALA A 142 20.92 -7.04 -14.20
C ALA A 142 20.33 -6.67 -15.57
N GLY A 143 21.13 -6.04 -16.43
CA GLY A 143 20.75 -5.66 -17.79
C GLY A 143 19.78 -4.49 -17.93
N LEU A 144 19.23 -3.97 -16.81
CA LEU A 144 18.26 -2.88 -16.87
C LEU A 144 18.90 -1.56 -17.34
N ASP A 145 20.09 -1.23 -16.86
CA ASP A 145 20.83 -0.05 -17.33
C ASP A 145 21.14 -0.12 -18.84
N ASP A 146 21.54 -1.27 -19.33
CA ASP A 146 21.81 -1.47 -20.76
C ASP A 146 20.55 -1.29 -21.62
N TYR A 147 19.38 -1.70 -21.11
CA TYR A 147 18.11 -1.46 -21.77
C TYR A 147 17.71 0.02 -21.77
N ILE A 148 17.76 0.67 -20.61
CA ILE A 148 17.39 2.10 -20.43
C ILE A 148 18.27 3.02 -21.27
N THR A 149 19.58 2.71 -21.36
CA THR A 149 20.56 3.51 -22.11
C THR A 149 20.56 3.21 -23.60
N GLY A 150 19.80 2.21 -24.06
CA GLY A 150 19.67 1.83 -25.47
C GLY A 150 20.84 1.01 -26.02
N LYS A 151 21.66 0.43 -25.15
CA LYS A 151 22.70 -0.55 -25.57
C LYS A 151 22.06 -1.85 -26.08
N THR A 152 20.88 -2.20 -25.56
CA THR A 152 20.01 -3.25 -26.06
C THR A 152 18.58 -2.76 -26.17
N SER A 153 17.82 -3.29 -27.11
CA SER A 153 16.36 -3.10 -27.23
C SER A 153 15.58 -4.35 -26.80
N ASP A 154 16.28 -5.42 -26.43
CA ASP A 154 15.68 -6.68 -26.03
C ASP A 154 15.50 -6.73 -24.51
N PHE A 155 14.26 -6.49 -24.03
CA PHE A 155 13.92 -6.53 -22.59
C PHE A 155 14.07 -7.92 -22.00
N SER A 156 14.08 -9.00 -22.81
CA SER A 156 14.29 -10.36 -22.29
C SER A 156 15.67 -10.57 -21.66
N THR A 157 16.63 -9.67 -21.93
CA THR A 157 17.97 -9.64 -21.33
C THR A 157 17.99 -9.04 -19.93
N VAL A 158 16.91 -8.37 -19.52
CA VAL A 158 16.78 -7.77 -18.19
C VAL A 158 16.51 -8.86 -17.14
N GLY A 159 17.10 -8.69 -15.98
CA GLY A 159 17.06 -9.65 -14.87
C GLY A 159 15.72 -9.69 -14.14
N VAL A 160 14.60 -9.61 -14.83
CA VAL A 160 13.26 -9.88 -14.29
C VAL A 160 12.56 -10.89 -15.16
N LYS A 161 12.00 -11.96 -14.56
CA LYS A 161 11.35 -13.06 -15.30
C LYS A 161 10.14 -13.58 -14.57
N ALA A 162 9.06 -13.84 -15.29
CA ALA A 162 7.99 -14.71 -14.85
C ALA A 162 8.37 -16.15 -15.18
N LEU A 163 8.62 -16.99 -14.15
CA LEU A 163 8.93 -18.39 -14.34
C LEU A 163 7.66 -19.22 -14.60
N ASP A 164 6.57 -18.80 -13.99
CA ASP A 164 5.19 -19.23 -14.19
C ASP A 164 4.26 -18.09 -13.75
N ASP A 165 2.94 -18.31 -13.73
CA ASP A 165 1.96 -17.27 -13.38
C ASP A 165 2.13 -16.73 -11.95
N GLN A 166 2.76 -17.50 -11.06
CA GLN A 166 2.87 -17.16 -9.63
C GLN A 166 4.30 -17.02 -9.13
N THR A 167 5.30 -17.16 -10.01
CA THR A 167 6.70 -17.11 -9.61
C THR A 167 7.44 -16.06 -10.41
N VAL A 168 7.79 -14.95 -9.74
CA VAL A 168 8.63 -13.90 -10.33
C VAL A 168 10.05 -14.01 -9.78
N GLN A 169 11.04 -13.85 -10.66
CA GLN A 169 12.45 -13.91 -10.32
C GLN A 169 13.16 -12.63 -10.74
N TYR A 170 13.97 -12.10 -9.84
CA TYR A 170 14.90 -10.99 -10.11
C TYR A 170 16.35 -11.48 -10.02
N THR A 171 17.18 -11.03 -10.95
CA THR A 171 18.61 -11.22 -10.93
C THR A 171 19.29 -9.88 -10.80
N LEU A 172 20.16 -9.75 -9.80
CA LEU A 172 20.88 -8.52 -9.49
C LEU A 172 22.29 -8.50 -10.08
N VAL A 173 22.86 -7.31 -10.27
CA VAL A 173 24.26 -7.11 -10.72
C VAL A 173 25.25 -7.44 -9.61
N LYS A 174 24.85 -7.24 -8.34
CA LYS A 174 25.67 -7.50 -7.15
C LYS A 174 24.75 -7.91 -5.99
N PRO A 175 25.28 -8.64 -4.99
CA PRO A 175 24.49 -8.90 -3.79
C PRO A 175 24.15 -7.59 -3.07
N GLU A 176 22.88 -7.41 -2.73
CA GLU A 176 22.40 -6.29 -1.94
C GLU A 176 21.89 -6.82 -0.60
N LEU A 177 22.48 -6.33 0.48
CA LEU A 177 22.04 -6.63 1.85
C LEU A 177 21.18 -5.47 2.32
N TYR A 178 19.96 -5.76 2.68
CA TYR A 178 19.05 -4.82 3.34
C TYR A 178 18.94 -5.13 4.82
#